data_595afbc1aa7305f47359845cb6fd82c7
#
_entry.id   595afbc1aa7305f47359845cb6fd82c7
#
_cell.length_a   1.000
_cell.length_b   1.000
_cell.length_c   1.000
_cell.angle_alpha   90.00
_cell.angle_beta   90.00
_cell.angle_gamma   90.00
#
_symmetry.space_group_name_H-M   'P 1'
#
loop_
_entity.id
_entity.type
_entity.pdbx_description
1 polymer ?
#
loop_
_entity_poly.entity_id
_entity_poly.type
_entity_poly.pdbx_seq_one_letter_code
_entity_poly.pdbx_strand_id
1 'polypeptide(L)'
;MVDPTSGEYDDMPHIAPGNIESFTGRILDNVKSVKEEQLISGKFRFRPGDVVYGKINPQLGKYFYASVDGLTSADAYVFNGKNGVTQKFLFSLLQTEDFFKYSVSVSKRSGMPKINRDELNAYGFLAPKEEEQEQIGSFLLEIDNLITLHQCSLNFTKIIIVKYLGNSVSWEIWLLVIMRVYT
;
A
#
# COMPACT_ATOMS: atom_id res chain seq x y z
N MET A 1 7.88 18.43 -4.17
CA MET A 1 6.54 18.68 -4.74
C MET A 1 6.72 19.03 -6.20
N VAL A 2 5.89 18.50 -7.08
CA VAL A 2 5.92 18.73 -8.53
C VAL A 2 4.61 19.37 -8.98
N ASP A 3 4.64 20.06 -10.13
CA ASP A 3 3.46 20.63 -10.76
C ASP A 3 2.87 19.63 -11.76
N PRO A 4 1.68 19.05 -11.48
CA PRO A 4 1.07 18.06 -12.36
C PRO A 4 0.56 18.68 -13.68
N THR A 5 0.46 20.01 -13.79
CA THR A 5 -0.03 20.68 -15.01
C THR A 5 1.06 20.91 -16.06
N SER A 6 2.31 20.55 -15.74
CA SER A 6 3.46 20.75 -16.64
C SER A 6 3.44 19.86 -17.90
N GLY A 7 2.60 18.82 -17.92
CA GLY A 7 2.59 17.79 -18.97
C GLY A 7 3.67 16.71 -18.83
N GLU A 8 4.69 16.92 -17.97
CA GLU A 8 5.78 15.95 -17.75
C GLU A 8 5.29 14.64 -17.12
N TYR A 9 4.19 14.71 -16.35
CA TYR A 9 3.69 13.61 -15.54
C TYR A 9 2.37 13.01 -16.03
N ASP A 10 1.89 13.43 -17.20
CA ASP A 10 0.55 13.10 -17.74
C ASP A 10 0.21 11.61 -17.69
N ASP A 11 1.15 10.76 -18.08
CA ASP A 11 0.98 9.30 -18.17
C ASP A 11 1.31 8.57 -16.87
N MET A 12 1.80 9.28 -15.84
CA MET A 12 2.12 8.67 -14.56
C MET A 12 0.86 8.32 -13.76
N PRO A 13 0.83 7.19 -13.04
CA PRO A 13 -0.26 6.87 -12.13
C PRO A 13 -0.32 7.86 -10.96
N HIS A 14 -1.52 8.30 -10.61
CA HIS A 14 -1.77 9.03 -9.37
C HIS A 14 -2.33 8.09 -8.30
N ILE A 15 -1.53 7.80 -7.29
CA ILE A 15 -1.88 6.89 -6.20
C ILE A 15 -2.02 7.68 -4.90
N ALA A 16 -3.26 8.07 -4.60
CA ALA A 16 -3.63 8.73 -3.36
C ALA A 16 -4.06 7.69 -2.30
N PRO A 17 -4.21 8.06 -1.00
CA PRO A 17 -4.68 7.12 0.03
C PRO A 17 -6.00 6.42 -0.30
N GLY A 18 -6.87 7.04 -1.12
CA GLY A 18 -8.12 6.43 -1.61
C GLY A 18 -7.93 5.24 -2.55
N ASN A 19 -6.76 5.14 -3.19
CA ASN A 19 -6.42 4.05 -4.11
C ASN A 19 -5.68 2.88 -3.42
N ILE A 20 -5.51 2.93 -2.09
CA ILE A 20 -4.77 1.94 -1.33
C ILE A 20 -5.75 1.12 -0.50
N GLU A 21 -5.63 -0.20 -0.55
CA GLU A 21 -6.37 -1.09 0.36
C GLU A 21 -5.82 -0.97 1.78
N SER A 22 -6.71 -0.93 2.78
CA SER A 22 -6.32 -0.79 4.18
C SER A 22 -5.52 -1.99 4.67
N PHE A 23 -4.38 -1.75 5.31
CA PHE A 23 -3.53 -2.75 6.00
C PHE A 23 -2.83 -3.79 5.12
N THR A 24 -3.04 -3.76 3.80
CA THR A 24 -2.46 -4.78 2.89
C THR A 24 -1.31 -4.25 2.04
N GLY A 25 -1.19 -2.93 1.90
CA GLY A 25 -0.24 -2.31 0.97
C GLY A 25 -0.60 -2.47 -0.50
N ARG A 26 -1.75 -3.10 -0.82
CA ARG A 26 -2.21 -3.33 -2.18
C ARG A 26 -2.82 -2.06 -2.79
N ILE A 27 -2.46 -1.79 -4.02
CA ILE A 27 -3.05 -0.72 -4.81
C ILE A 27 -4.33 -1.26 -5.49
N LEU A 28 -5.41 -0.49 -5.40
CA LEU A 28 -6.70 -0.84 -5.98
C LEU A 28 -6.73 -0.55 -7.49
N ASP A 29 -7.65 -1.20 -8.20
CA ASP A 29 -7.78 -1.10 -9.67
C ASP A 29 -8.36 0.25 -10.16
N ASN A 30 -8.66 1.17 -9.24
CA ASN A 30 -9.24 2.48 -9.54
C ASN A 30 -8.20 3.60 -9.75
N VAL A 31 -6.94 3.25 -9.93
CA VAL A 31 -5.86 4.20 -10.21
C VAL A 31 -6.04 4.75 -11.62
N LYS A 32 -5.90 6.07 -11.74
CA LYS A 32 -5.91 6.80 -13.01
C LYS A 32 -4.58 7.51 -13.23
N SER A 33 -4.31 7.89 -14.46
CA SER A 33 -3.17 8.75 -14.77
C SER A 33 -3.41 10.19 -14.28
N VAL A 34 -2.35 10.95 -14.14
CA VAL A 34 -2.37 12.37 -13.77
C VAL A 34 -3.28 13.16 -14.72
N LYS A 35 -3.20 12.87 -16.01
CA LYS A 35 -4.01 13.49 -17.06
C LYS A 35 -5.48 13.14 -16.95
N GLU A 36 -5.81 11.87 -16.73
CA GLU A 36 -7.20 11.42 -16.57
C GLU A 36 -7.89 12.03 -15.36
N GLU A 37 -7.15 12.29 -14.27
CA GLU A 37 -7.68 12.95 -13.07
C GLU A 37 -7.70 14.48 -13.17
N GLN A 38 -7.11 15.07 -14.22
CA GLN A 38 -7.04 16.53 -14.43
C GLN A 38 -6.49 17.27 -13.20
N LEU A 39 -5.41 16.76 -12.64
CA LEU A 39 -4.83 17.29 -11.40
C LEU A 39 -4.28 18.71 -11.62
N ILE A 40 -4.65 19.63 -10.71
CA ILE A 40 -4.23 21.06 -10.77
C ILE A 40 -3.38 21.49 -9.58
N SER A 41 -3.39 20.74 -8.47
CA SER A 41 -2.63 21.07 -7.27
C SER A 41 -1.34 20.26 -7.17
N GLY A 42 -0.27 20.86 -6.62
CA GLY A 42 1.02 20.21 -6.46
C GLY A 42 0.94 18.83 -5.79
N LYS A 43 1.73 17.90 -6.31
CA LYS A 43 1.79 16.50 -5.88
C LYS A 43 3.19 16.12 -5.42
N PHE A 44 3.32 14.98 -4.74
CA PHE A 44 4.62 14.40 -4.41
C PHE A 44 4.91 13.25 -5.37
N ARG A 45 6.10 13.27 -5.99
CA ARG A 45 6.58 12.16 -6.80
C ARG A 45 7.12 11.07 -5.89
N PHE A 46 6.82 9.83 -6.21
CA PHE A 46 7.45 8.63 -5.67
C PHE A 46 8.08 7.82 -6.82
N ARG A 47 9.09 7.04 -6.50
CA ARG A 47 9.84 6.18 -7.44
C ARG A 47 9.81 4.74 -6.96
N PRO A 48 10.14 3.76 -7.83
CA PRO A 48 10.33 2.39 -7.39
C PRO A 48 11.27 2.31 -6.18
N GLY A 49 10.84 1.59 -5.15
CA GLY A 49 11.55 1.48 -3.87
C GLY A 49 11.14 2.49 -2.80
N ASP A 50 10.39 3.54 -3.14
CA ASP A 50 9.86 4.47 -2.14
C ASP A 50 8.71 3.83 -1.35
N VAL A 51 8.60 4.24 -0.08
CA VAL A 51 7.48 3.88 0.79
C VAL A 51 6.52 5.06 0.89
N VAL A 52 5.27 4.84 0.53
CA VAL A 52 4.23 5.87 0.62
C VAL A 52 3.29 5.55 1.79
N TYR A 53 2.99 6.56 2.61
CA TYR A 53 2.16 6.44 3.80
C TYR A 53 1.11 7.54 3.86
N GLY A 54 -0.16 7.16 3.99
CA GLY A 54 -1.29 8.07 4.17
C GLY A 54 -1.29 8.71 5.55
N LYS A 55 -1.07 10.02 5.60
CA LYS A 55 -0.98 10.76 6.87
C LYS A 55 -2.33 11.11 7.49
N ILE A 56 -3.40 11.13 6.69
CA ILE A 56 -4.75 11.45 7.13
C ILE A 56 -5.45 10.15 7.53
N ASN A 57 -6.16 10.19 8.66
CA ASN A 57 -6.84 9.03 9.23
C ASN A 57 -5.92 7.80 9.36
N PRO A 58 -4.82 7.86 10.14
CA PRO A 58 -3.87 6.76 10.29
C PRO A 58 -4.51 5.42 10.67
N GLN A 59 -5.68 5.47 11.33
CA GLN A 59 -6.47 4.27 11.66
C GLN A 59 -6.92 3.46 10.44
N LEU A 60 -6.82 4.02 9.22
CA LEU A 60 -7.13 3.29 7.99
C LEU A 60 -5.97 2.46 7.46
N GLY A 61 -4.75 2.58 8.01
CA GLY A 61 -3.59 1.78 7.63
C GLY A 61 -3.29 1.85 6.13
N LYS A 62 -3.19 3.07 5.57
CA LYS A 62 -2.96 3.30 4.13
C LYS A 62 -1.46 3.48 3.85
N TYR A 63 -0.82 2.48 3.28
CA TYR A 63 0.59 2.51 2.89
C TYR A 63 0.83 1.58 1.71
N PHE A 64 1.90 1.80 0.94
CA PHE A 64 2.39 0.86 -0.07
C PHE A 64 3.88 1.02 -0.32
N TYR A 65 4.51 -0.05 -0.83
CA TYR A 65 5.85 -0.06 -1.36
C TYR A 65 5.78 0.15 -2.87
N ALA A 66 6.42 1.20 -3.39
CA ALA A 66 6.30 1.57 -4.78
C ALA A 66 7.09 0.63 -5.70
N SER A 67 6.42 0.07 -6.70
CA SER A 67 7.02 -0.73 -7.77
C SER A 67 7.17 0.06 -9.08
N VAL A 68 6.52 1.21 -9.18
CA VAL A 68 6.51 2.09 -10.36
C VAL A 68 6.79 3.53 -9.96
N ASP A 69 7.09 4.36 -10.94
CA ASP A 69 7.14 5.82 -10.76
C ASP A 69 5.72 6.40 -10.81
N GLY A 70 5.44 7.42 -10.01
CA GLY A 70 4.11 8.02 -9.97
C GLY A 70 4.00 9.23 -9.06
N LEU A 71 2.80 9.77 -8.95
CA LEU A 71 2.47 10.88 -8.07
C LEU A 71 1.50 10.45 -6.97
N THR A 72 1.64 11.07 -5.79
CA THR A 72 0.70 10.93 -4.69
C THR A 72 0.21 12.29 -4.19
N SER A 73 -0.93 12.30 -3.52
CA SER A 73 -1.55 13.52 -3.00
C SER A 73 -0.76 14.11 -1.81
N ALA A 74 -1.08 15.36 -1.48
CA ALA A 74 -0.57 16.01 -0.28
C ALA A 74 -1.01 15.32 1.04
N ASP A 75 -1.94 14.38 0.98
CA ASP A 75 -2.43 13.60 2.13
C ASP A 75 -1.60 12.35 2.44
N ALA A 76 -0.51 12.16 1.70
CA ALA A 76 0.47 11.12 1.92
C ALA A 76 1.87 11.70 2.15
N TYR A 77 2.73 10.89 2.74
CA TYR A 77 4.18 11.09 2.78
C TYR A 77 4.86 10.09 1.87
N VAL A 78 5.93 10.53 1.21
CA VAL A 78 6.91 9.66 0.55
C VAL A 78 8.11 9.57 1.47
N PHE A 79 8.43 8.38 1.93
CA PHE A 79 9.52 8.13 2.87
C PHE A 79 10.75 7.60 2.16
N ASN A 80 11.90 8.09 2.63
CA ASN A 80 13.21 7.52 2.36
C ASN A 80 13.86 7.14 3.67
N GLY A 81 14.36 5.91 3.76
CA GLY A 81 15.13 5.45 4.91
C GLY A 81 16.35 6.32 5.13
N LYS A 82 16.65 6.62 6.39
CA LYS A 82 17.81 7.42 6.83
C LYS A 82 18.44 6.78 8.05
N ASN A 83 19.68 7.17 8.35
CA ASN A 83 20.38 6.76 9.55
C ASN A 83 20.45 5.23 9.73
N GLY A 84 20.73 4.50 8.66
CA GLY A 84 20.85 3.05 8.70
C GLY A 84 19.50 2.31 8.71
N VAL A 85 18.40 2.96 8.32
CA VAL A 85 17.11 2.28 8.12
C VAL A 85 16.89 2.02 6.64
N THR A 86 16.78 0.74 6.25
CA THR A 86 16.55 0.36 4.85
C THR A 86 15.08 0.51 4.46
N GLN A 87 14.83 0.71 3.16
CA GLN A 87 13.47 0.99 2.66
C GLN A 87 12.47 -0.15 2.88
N LYS A 88 12.90 -1.39 2.63
CA LYS A 88 12.03 -2.56 2.82
C LYS A 88 11.72 -2.79 4.29
N PHE A 89 12.71 -2.61 5.17
CA PHE A 89 12.50 -2.70 6.61
C PHE A 89 11.58 -1.58 7.11
N LEU A 90 11.76 -0.35 6.62
CA LEU A 90 10.85 0.76 6.91
C LEU A 90 9.41 0.41 6.52
N PHE A 91 9.20 -0.20 5.36
CA PHE A 91 7.88 -0.63 4.94
C PHE A 91 7.28 -1.67 5.91
N SER A 92 8.07 -2.65 6.32
CA SER A 92 7.65 -3.65 7.31
C SER A 92 7.34 -3.03 8.67
N LEU A 93 8.14 -2.03 9.09
CA LEU A 93 7.92 -1.31 10.35
C LEU A 93 6.55 -0.60 10.38
N LEU A 94 6.15 0.02 9.27
CA LEU A 94 4.85 0.71 9.17
C LEU A 94 3.65 -0.24 9.29
N GLN A 95 3.86 -1.54 9.09
CA GLN A 95 2.84 -2.58 9.19
C GLN A 95 2.72 -3.17 10.60
N THR A 96 3.64 -2.83 11.51
CA THR A 96 3.61 -3.34 12.88
C THR A 96 2.44 -2.76 13.68
N GLU A 97 1.93 -3.57 14.60
CA GLU A 97 0.87 -3.16 15.53
C GLU A 97 1.33 -1.99 16.41
N ASP A 98 2.61 -1.97 16.81
CA ASP A 98 3.18 -0.92 17.66
C ASP A 98 3.19 0.44 16.94
N PHE A 99 3.66 0.48 15.67
CA PHE A 99 3.60 1.69 14.88
C PHE A 99 2.15 2.14 14.63
N PHE A 100 1.26 1.21 14.33
CA PHE A 100 -0.16 1.51 14.15
C PHE A 100 -0.76 2.15 15.39
N LYS A 101 -0.61 1.53 16.58
CA LYS A 101 -1.09 2.07 17.86
C LYS A 101 -0.51 3.45 18.14
N TYR A 102 0.79 3.61 17.91
CA TYR A 102 1.46 4.89 18.07
C TYR A 102 0.85 5.96 17.14
N SER A 103 0.79 5.69 15.84
CA SER A 103 0.30 6.64 14.83
C SER A 103 -1.13 7.09 15.10
N VAL A 104 -2.00 6.17 15.53
CA VAL A 104 -3.38 6.47 15.93
C VAL A 104 -3.41 7.31 17.21
N SER A 105 -2.58 6.99 18.21
CA SER A 105 -2.58 7.69 19.50
C SER A 105 -2.19 9.16 19.36
N VAL A 106 -1.15 9.46 18.58
CA VAL A 106 -0.64 10.83 18.40
C VAL A 106 -1.45 11.67 17.42
N SER A 107 -2.23 11.02 16.54
CA SER A 107 -3.03 11.70 15.52
C SER A 107 -4.37 12.24 16.00
N LYS A 108 -4.78 11.90 17.23
CA LYS A 108 -6.08 12.33 17.80
C LYS A 108 -6.11 13.84 17.99
N ARG A 109 -7.00 14.50 17.25
CA ARG A 109 -7.23 15.96 17.30
C ARG A 109 -8.72 16.26 17.21
N SER A 110 -9.10 17.49 17.55
CA SER A 110 -10.43 18.01 17.23
C SER A 110 -10.51 18.22 15.71
N GLY A 111 -11.25 17.38 15.01
CA GLY A 111 -11.37 17.39 13.55
C GLY A 111 -10.79 16.12 12.90
N MET A 112 -10.22 16.27 11.71
CA MET A 112 -9.69 15.13 10.96
C MET A 112 -8.37 14.62 11.58
N PRO A 113 -8.29 13.34 12.02
CA PRO A 113 -7.07 12.76 12.55
C PRO A 113 -5.94 12.81 11.51
N LYS A 114 -4.77 13.28 11.94
CA LYS A 114 -3.61 13.41 11.06
C LYS A 114 -2.32 13.25 11.86
N ILE A 115 -1.36 12.48 11.35
CA ILE A 115 -0.02 12.42 11.90
C ILE A 115 0.90 13.41 11.16
N ASN A 116 1.64 14.23 11.89
CA ASN A 116 2.59 15.16 11.30
C ASN A 116 4.02 14.61 11.32
N ARG A 117 4.98 15.36 10.73
CA ARG A 117 6.36 14.93 10.62
C ARG A 117 7.07 14.81 11.97
N ASP A 118 6.79 15.73 12.89
CA ASP A 118 7.44 15.73 14.20
C ASP A 118 6.96 14.53 15.03
N GLU A 119 5.68 14.21 14.95
CA GLU A 119 5.10 13.00 15.54
C GLU A 119 5.70 11.73 14.93
N LEU A 120 5.88 11.67 13.61
CA LEU A 120 6.55 10.53 12.96
C LEU A 120 8.00 10.40 13.39
N ASN A 121 8.73 11.52 13.44
CA ASN A 121 10.14 11.53 13.84
C ASN A 121 10.35 11.19 15.32
N ALA A 122 9.33 11.37 16.16
CA ALA A 122 9.37 11.01 17.57
C ALA A 122 9.12 9.52 17.83
N TYR A 123 8.72 8.74 16.82
CA TYR A 123 8.59 7.30 16.97
C TYR A 123 9.93 6.63 17.12
N GLY A 124 10.18 6.06 18.28
CA GLY A 124 11.41 5.31 18.58
C GLY A 124 11.20 3.80 18.38
N PHE A 125 12.14 3.15 17.74
CA PHE A 125 12.16 1.70 17.55
C PHE A 125 13.59 1.17 17.58
N LEU A 126 13.75 -0.12 17.84
CA LEU A 126 15.03 -0.82 17.73
C LEU A 126 15.14 -1.42 16.33
N ALA A 127 16.24 -1.12 15.64
CA ALA A 127 16.54 -1.70 14.34
C ALA A 127 17.75 -2.64 14.44
N PRO A 128 17.72 -3.81 13.78
CA PRO A 128 18.89 -4.65 13.62
C PRO A 128 19.90 -3.99 12.68
N LYS A 129 21.02 -4.67 12.39
CA LYS A 129 22.00 -4.18 11.40
C LYS A 129 21.38 -4.11 10.00
N GLU A 130 21.92 -3.25 9.14
CA GLU A 130 21.37 -3.01 7.79
C GLU A 130 21.23 -4.29 6.97
N GLU A 131 22.20 -5.21 7.05
CA GLU A 131 22.14 -6.50 6.35
C GLU A 131 20.95 -7.36 6.79
N GLU A 132 20.68 -7.39 8.09
CA GLU A 132 19.54 -8.12 8.65
C GLU A 132 18.22 -7.42 8.32
N GLN A 133 18.18 -6.08 8.30
CA GLN A 133 17.03 -5.31 7.87
C GLN A 133 16.65 -5.63 6.41
N GLU A 134 17.65 -5.71 5.50
CA GLU A 134 17.42 -6.08 4.10
C GLU A 134 16.88 -7.50 3.97
N GLN A 135 17.38 -8.45 4.76
CA GLN A 135 16.87 -9.82 4.77
C GLN A 135 15.42 -9.88 5.26
N ILE A 136 15.12 -9.25 6.41
CA ILE A 136 13.77 -9.21 6.98
C ILE A 136 12.80 -8.53 6.00
N GLY A 137 13.15 -7.33 5.53
CA GLY A 137 12.29 -6.56 4.65
C GLY A 137 12.05 -7.24 3.30
N SER A 138 13.07 -7.88 2.72
CA SER A 138 12.93 -8.64 1.47
C SER A 138 12.04 -9.85 1.65
N PHE A 139 12.23 -10.61 2.72
CA PHE A 139 11.44 -11.80 3.03
C PHE A 139 9.96 -11.46 3.24
N LEU A 140 9.66 -10.42 4.02
CA LEU A 140 8.27 -10.01 4.26
C LEU A 140 7.61 -9.47 2.99
N LEU A 141 8.33 -8.68 2.19
CA LEU A 141 7.81 -8.18 0.91
C LEU A 141 7.54 -9.32 -0.08
N GLU A 142 8.37 -10.36 -0.09
CA GLU A 142 8.14 -11.55 -0.91
C GLU A 142 6.89 -12.32 -0.46
N ILE A 143 6.66 -12.47 0.84
CA ILE A 143 5.44 -13.06 1.39
C ILE A 143 4.21 -12.25 0.96
N ASP A 144 4.22 -10.93 1.07
CA ASP A 144 3.11 -10.06 0.65
C ASP A 144 2.80 -10.23 -0.84
N ASN A 145 3.83 -10.34 -1.69
CA ASN A 145 3.68 -10.61 -3.12
C ASN A 145 3.04 -12.00 -3.38
N LEU A 146 3.48 -13.04 -2.67
CA LEU A 146 2.91 -14.38 -2.80
C LEU A 146 1.44 -14.42 -2.37
N ILE A 147 1.09 -13.76 -1.28
CA ILE A 147 -0.30 -13.62 -0.82
C ILE A 147 -1.15 -12.94 -1.90
N THR A 148 -0.66 -11.84 -2.47
CA THR A 148 -1.36 -11.08 -3.51
C THR A 148 -1.58 -11.92 -4.76
N LEU A 149 -0.55 -12.64 -5.22
CA LEU A 149 -0.63 -13.55 -6.38
C LEU A 149 -1.64 -14.68 -6.13
N HIS A 150 -1.64 -15.26 -4.93
CA HIS A 150 -2.58 -16.31 -4.56
C HIS A 150 -4.03 -15.80 -4.56
N GLN A 151 -4.27 -14.61 -4.00
CA GLN A 151 -5.58 -13.96 -4.02
C GLN A 151 -6.07 -13.67 -5.45
N CYS A 152 -5.17 -13.18 -6.32
CA CYS A 152 -5.48 -12.98 -7.75
C CYS A 152 -5.85 -14.29 -8.44
N SER A 153 -5.11 -15.37 -8.18
CA SER A 153 -5.39 -16.70 -8.75
C SER A 153 -6.77 -17.23 -8.31
N LEU A 154 -7.10 -17.08 -7.03
CA LEU A 154 -8.43 -17.46 -6.49
C LEU A 154 -9.55 -16.66 -7.13
N ASN A 155 -9.39 -15.35 -7.29
CA ASN A 155 -10.38 -14.50 -7.93
C ASN A 155 -10.56 -14.87 -9.41
N PHE A 156 -9.47 -15.15 -10.13
CA PHE A 156 -9.53 -15.58 -11.52
C PHE A 156 -10.26 -16.92 -11.68
N THR A 157 -9.97 -17.89 -10.82
CA THR A 157 -10.67 -19.18 -10.78
C THR A 157 -12.16 -18.99 -10.49
N LYS A 158 -12.51 -18.12 -9.56
CA LYS A 158 -13.90 -17.78 -9.25
C LYS A 158 -14.64 -17.19 -10.44
N ILE A 159 -14.01 -16.26 -11.17
CA ILE A 159 -14.58 -15.64 -12.37
C ILE A 159 -14.83 -16.67 -13.47
N ILE A 160 -13.87 -17.59 -13.69
CA ILE A 160 -14.01 -18.66 -14.68
C ILE A 160 -15.19 -19.57 -14.31
N ILE A 161 -15.29 -19.99 -13.06
CA ILE A 161 -16.35 -20.87 -12.57
C ILE A 161 -17.73 -20.18 -12.78
N VAL A 162 -17.87 -18.93 -12.36
CA VAL A 162 -19.13 -18.18 -12.54
C VAL A 162 -19.47 -18.01 -14.00
N LYS A 163 -18.48 -17.74 -14.86
CA LYS A 163 -18.69 -17.53 -16.30
C LYS A 163 -19.09 -18.82 -17.05
N TYR A 164 -18.52 -19.95 -16.67
CA TYR A 164 -18.74 -21.21 -17.40
C TYR A 164 -19.81 -22.11 -16.81
N LEU A 165 -20.08 -22.04 -15.50
CA LEU A 165 -21.05 -22.88 -14.82
C LEU A 165 -22.37 -22.16 -14.51
N GLY A 166 -22.42 -20.83 -14.67
CA GLY A 166 -23.60 -20.02 -14.41
C GLY A 166 -24.00 -19.96 -12.93
N ASN A 167 -25.10 -19.25 -12.65
CA ASN A 167 -25.63 -19.10 -11.27
C ASN A 167 -26.37 -20.35 -10.74
N SER A 168 -26.33 -21.48 -11.47
CA SER A 168 -27.07 -22.71 -11.14
C SER A 168 -26.28 -23.75 -10.37
N VAL A 169 -25.04 -23.46 -10.01
CA VAL A 169 -24.19 -24.42 -9.26
C VAL A 169 -24.48 -24.30 -7.77
N SER A 170 -24.90 -25.43 -7.16
CA SER A 170 -25.14 -25.48 -5.71
C SER A 170 -23.83 -25.27 -4.93
N TRP A 171 -23.94 -24.72 -3.72
CA TRP A 171 -22.81 -24.48 -2.80
C TRP A 171 -21.98 -25.77 -2.51
N GLU A 172 -22.56 -26.95 -2.67
CA GLU A 172 -21.91 -28.25 -2.49
C GLU A 172 -20.84 -28.52 -3.56
N ILE A 173 -21.12 -28.17 -4.82
CA ILE A 173 -20.13 -28.25 -5.92
C ILE A 173 -19.00 -27.23 -5.71
N TRP A 174 -19.31 -26.06 -5.14
CA TRP A 174 -18.33 -25.08 -4.74
C TRP A 174 -17.31 -25.63 -3.72
N LEU A 175 -17.80 -26.33 -2.70
CA LEU A 175 -16.95 -26.99 -1.70
C LEU A 175 -16.04 -28.05 -2.31
N LEU A 176 -16.56 -28.87 -3.24
CA LEU A 176 -15.79 -29.91 -3.94
C LEU A 176 -14.68 -29.34 -4.84
N VAL A 177 -14.95 -28.23 -5.53
CA VAL A 177 -13.92 -27.57 -6.36
C VAL A 177 -12.82 -26.95 -5.50
N ILE A 178 -13.19 -26.29 -4.39
CA ILE A 178 -12.22 -25.72 -3.45
C ILE A 178 -11.37 -26.84 -2.83
N MET A 179 -11.99 -27.93 -2.35
CA MET A 179 -11.24 -29.05 -1.76
C MET A 179 -10.30 -29.75 -2.75
N ARG A 180 -10.59 -29.75 -4.05
CA ARG A 180 -9.74 -30.40 -5.08
C ARG A 180 -8.59 -29.50 -5.56
N VAL A 181 -8.65 -28.21 -5.35
CA VAL A 181 -7.56 -27.25 -5.66
C VAL A 181 -6.54 -27.21 -4.52
N TYR A 182 -6.93 -27.63 -3.30
CA TYR A 182 -6.10 -27.59 -2.09
C TYR A 182 -5.58 -28.98 -1.62
N THR A 183 -5.85 -30.04 -2.37
CA THR A 183 -5.21 -31.38 -2.24
C THR A 183 -4.32 -31.67 -3.43
#